data_cc2d81204e5c99c488b5804da8a6a662
#
_entry.id   cc2d81204e5c99c488b5804da8a6a662
#
_cell.length_a   1.000
_cell.length_b   1.000
_cell.length_c   1.000
_cell.angle_alpha   90.00
_cell.angle_beta   90.00
_cell.angle_gamma   90.00
#
_symmetry.space_group_name_H-M   'P 1'
#
loop_
_entity.id
_entity.type
_entity.pdbx_description
1 polymer ?
#
loop_
_entity_poly.entity_id
_entity_poly.type
_entity_poly.pdbx_seq_one_letter_code
_entity_poly.pdbx_strand_id
1 'polypeptide(L)'
;VTATDDPALHALLRPFHDGLLDWPAEGALFLGARAGTALQARPWPGLVWRQPVKPLADALQRAGHAAAGDEATRRWPLVLVLPPRQREQARALFAQALAALAPGGRVLAAAPNAAGAKSAEADLARLAGPLGTLSKHHCRVFWTAPLAAPPDPRLAAEWAALDAPRRIADPRAHGGGFVSRPGVFAWDRVDAASALLVAHLPAELAGRGADLGAGWGYLATQVLARYPRVTAFDLYEADARALACARENLVPFATRVTLGFHWHDVAGGVPGGYDFVVCNPPFHGEGPDARPELGRAFLRAAAAALRPGGRLFLVANRQLPYERTLAEGFADVRTLAQAGGYKVCTAVAR
;
A
#
# COMPACT_ATOMS: atom_id res chain seq x y z
N VAL A 1 -8.17 -18.30 -1.30
CA VAL A 1 -8.80 -16.98 -1.51
C VAL A 1 -9.53 -17.06 -2.82
N THR A 2 -10.86 -17.11 -2.80
CA THR A 2 -11.72 -17.01 -4.00
C THR A 2 -11.37 -15.73 -4.73
N ALA A 3 -11.19 -15.81 -6.06
CA ALA A 3 -10.97 -14.66 -6.92
C ALA A 3 -12.12 -13.66 -6.70
N THR A 4 -11.79 -12.48 -6.15
CA THR A 4 -12.79 -11.44 -5.83
C THR A 4 -13.32 -10.88 -7.13
N ASP A 5 -14.62 -10.75 -7.23
CA ASP A 5 -15.27 -10.05 -8.34
C ASP A 5 -15.02 -8.55 -8.17
N ASP A 6 -14.09 -7.99 -8.93
CA ASP A 6 -13.75 -6.55 -8.92
C ASP A 6 -14.47 -5.86 -10.09
N PRO A 7 -15.53 -5.06 -9.81
CA PRO A 7 -16.31 -4.41 -10.86
C PRO A 7 -15.46 -3.48 -11.75
N ALA A 8 -14.43 -2.84 -11.19
CA ALA A 8 -13.55 -1.96 -11.97
C ALA A 8 -12.65 -2.75 -12.93
N LEU A 9 -12.16 -3.93 -12.50
CA LEU A 9 -11.39 -4.83 -13.36
C LEU A 9 -12.26 -5.39 -14.49
N HIS A 10 -13.48 -5.83 -14.17
CA HIS A 10 -14.45 -6.27 -15.19
C HIS A 10 -14.76 -5.16 -16.20
N ALA A 11 -15.00 -3.94 -15.69
CA ALA A 11 -15.27 -2.80 -16.57
C ALA A 11 -14.06 -2.46 -17.45
N LEU A 12 -12.83 -2.46 -16.87
CA LEU A 12 -11.57 -2.15 -17.57
C LEU A 12 -11.36 -3.05 -18.81
N LEU A 13 -11.70 -4.33 -18.71
CA LEU A 13 -11.46 -5.29 -19.77
C LEU A 13 -12.63 -5.38 -20.79
N ARG A 14 -13.75 -4.71 -20.47
CA ARG A 14 -14.96 -4.75 -21.31
C ARG A 14 -14.76 -4.24 -22.73
N PRO A 15 -14.01 -3.17 -23.03
CA PRO A 15 -13.79 -2.70 -24.40
C PRO A 15 -13.22 -3.77 -25.35
N PHE A 16 -12.40 -4.70 -24.83
CA PHE A 16 -11.86 -5.81 -25.62
C PHE A 16 -12.87 -6.93 -25.87
N HIS A 17 -13.81 -7.13 -24.95
CA HIS A 17 -14.90 -8.10 -25.14
C HIS A 17 -15.96 -7.60 -26.10
N ASP A 18 -16.21 -6.30 -26.10
CA ASP A 18 -17.22 -5.66 -26.97
C ASP A 18 -16.65 -5.29 -28.36
N GLY A 19 -15.36 -5.58 -28.64
CA GLY A 19 -14.72 -5.25 -29.92
C GLY A 19 -14.50 -3.76 -30.16
N LEU A 20 -14.52 -2.93 -29.09
CA LEU A 20 -14.24 -1.49 -29.18
C LEU A 20 -12.76 -1.19 -29.26
N LEU A 21 -11.94 -2.06 -28.69
CA LEU A 21 -10.47 -2.01 -28.71
C LEU A 21 -9.91 -3.40 -28.99
N ASP A 22 -8.82 -3.47 -29.75
CA ASP A 22 -8.06 -4.68 -29.97
C ASP A 22 -6.97 -4.86 -28.93
N TRP A 23 -6.70 -6.11 -28.55
CA TRP A 23 -5.55 -6.44 -27.71
C TRP A 23 -4.27 -6.47 -28.55
N PRO A 24 -3.23 -5.69 -28.20
CA PRO A 24 -2.01 -5.63 -29.00
C PRO A 24 -1.19 -6.93 -28.89
N ALA A 25 -0.59 -7.33 -30.01
CA ALA A 25 0.25 -8.55 -30.09
C ALA A 25 1.49 -8.45 -29.18
N GLU A 26 2.03 -7.26 -29.03
CA GLU A 26 3.22 -6.97 -28.20
C GLU A 26 2.92 -6.97 -26.68
N GLY A 27 1.64 -7.10 -26.32
CA GLY A 27 1.17 -7.13 -24.94
C GLY A 27 0.89 -5.75 -24.36
N ALA A 28 0.70 -5.70 -23.03
CA ALA A 28 0.31 -4.50 -22.30
C ALA A 28 0.96 -4.42 -20.92
N LEU A 29 1.13 -3.19 -20.43
CA LEU A 29 1.48 -2.93 -19.05
C LEU A 29 0.22 -2.61 -18.23
N PHE A 30 0.07 -3.22 -17.05
CA PHE A 30 -1.04 -2.96 -16.14
C PHE A 30 -0.56 -2.30 -14.84
N LEU A 31 -0.86 -1.03 -14.67
CA LEU A 31 -0.54 -0.24 -13.48
C LEU A 31 -1.70 -0.28 -12.47
N GLY A 32 -1.38 -0.47 -11.19
CA GLY A 32 -2.40 -0.67 -10.16
C GLY A 32 -3.19 -1.97 -10.33
N ALA A 33 -2.56 -2.97 -10.95
CA ALA A 33 -3.17 -4.24 -11.34
C ALA A 33 -3.77 -5.00 -10.14
N ARG A 34 -4.85 -5.73 -10.41
CA ARG A 34 -5.52 -6.62 -9.45
C ARG A 34 -5.83 -7.95 -10.13
N ALA A 35 -5.67 -9.04 -9.38
CA ALA A 35 -6.15 -10.34 -9.83
C ALA A 35 -7.67 -10.44 -9.65
N GLY A 36 -8.34 -11.13 -10.57
CA GLY A 36 -9.78 -11.34 -10.50
C GLY A 36 -10.29 -12.23 -11.64
N THR A 37 -11.56 -12.62 -11.57
CA THR A 37 -12.20 -13.51 -12.56
C THR A 37 -12.13 -12.96 -13.98
N ALA A 38 -12.19 -11.64 -14.15
CA ALA A 38 -12.11 -10.99 -15.46
C ALA A 38 -10.76 -11.22 -16.17
N LEU A 39 -9.65 -11.28 -15.44
CA LEU A 39 -8.34 -11.63 -16.02
C LEU A 39 -8.23 -13.11 -16.37
N GLN A 40 -8.97 -13.98 -15.69
CA GLN A 40 -8.95 -15.42 -15.91
C GLN A 40 -9.90 -15.84 -17.05
N ALA A 41 -10.83 -14.98 -17.46
CA ALA A 41 -11.87 -15.30 -18.45
C ALA A 41 -11.32 -15.62 -19.86
N ARG A 42 -10.13 -15.11 -20.20
CA ARG A 42 -9.40 -15.41 -21.43
C ARG A 42 -7.90 -15.15 -21.29
N PRO A 43 -7.05 -15.67 -22.18
CA PRO A 43 -5.63 -15.30 -22.24
C PRO A 43 -5.45 -13.82 -22.59
N TRP A 44 -4.43 -13.20 -21.98
CA TRP A 44 -3.98 -11.82 -22.27
C TRP A 44 -2.48 -11.87 -22.64
N PRO A 45 -2.15 -12.22 -23.89
CA PRO A 45 -0.76 -12.42 -24.29
C PRO A 45 0.11 -11.19 -24.02
N GLY A 46 1.29 -11.39 -23.42
CA GLY A 46 2.23 -10.32 -23.14
C GLY A 46 1.79 -9.31 -22.06
N LEU A 47 0.71 -9.61 -21.29
CA LEU A 47 0.33 -8.79 -20.15
C LEU A 47 1.36 -8.90 -19.04
N VAL A 48 1.90 -7.76 -18.60
CA VAL A 48 2.73 -7.64 -17.39
C VAL A 48 2.16 -6.57 -16.46
N TRP A 49 2.46 -6.66 -15.18
CA TRP A 49 1.89 -5.77 -14.19
C TRP A 49 2.94 -5.09 -13.31
N ARG A 50 2.59 -3.90 -12.78
CA ARG A 50 3.26 -3.23 -11.67
C ARG A 50 2.27 -3.01 -10.55
N GLN A 51 2.60 -3.52 -9.35
CA GLN A 51 1.77 -3.43 -8.16
C GLN A 51 2.66 -3.25 -6.92
N PRO A 52 2.61 -2.10 -6.23
CA PRO A 52 3.45 -1.87 -5.04
C PRO A 52 2.90 -2.55 -3.78
N VAL A 53 1.64 -3.00 -3.77
CA VAL A 53 0.99 -3.59 -2.59
C VAL A 53 1.12 -5.11 -2.61
N LYS A 54 1.87 -5.66 -1.65
CA LYS A 54 2.29 -7.07 -1.60
C LYS A 54 1.15 -8.08 -1.74
N PRO A 55 0.05 -8.02 -0.96
CA PRO A 55 -1.05 -8.99 -1.13
C PRO A 55 -1.68 -8.97 -2.53
N LEU A 56 -1.72 -7.80 -3.20
CA LEU A 56 -2.22 -7.70 -4.57
C LEU A 56 -1.20 -8.25 -5.58
N ALA A 57 0.08 -7.98 -5.38
CA ALA A 57 1.17 -8.53 -6.19
C ALA A 57 1.21 -10.06 -6.09
N ASP A 58 1.10 -10.61 -4.87
CA ASP A 58 1.06 -12.06 -4.64
C ASP A 58 -0.15 -12.73 -5.27
N ALA A 59 -1.29 -12.05 -5.26
CA ALA A 59 -2.50 -12.55 -5.91
C ALA A 59 -2.34 -12.64 -7.43
N LEU A 60 -1.72 -11.64 -8.06
CA LEU A 60 -1.40 -11.64 -9.49
C LEU A 60 -0.40 -12.74 -9.84
N GLN A 61 0.64 -12.90 -9.04
CA GLN A 61 1.67 -13.93 -9.23
C GLN A 61 1.08 -15.34 -9.10
N ARG A 62 0.24 -15.58 -8.07
CA ARG A 62 -0.48 -16.85 -7.90
C ARG A 62 -1.47 -17.15 -9.04
N ALA A 63 -2.02 -16.12 -9.67
CA ALA A 63 -2.87 -16.24 -10.85
C ALA A 63 -2.06 -16.48 -12.16
N GLY A 64 -0.72 -16.58 -12.08
CA GLY A 64 0.14 -16.86 -13.22
C GLY A 64 0.50 -15.65 -14.08
N HIS A 65 0.18 -14.43 -13.65
CA HIS A 65 0.53 -13.21 -14.37
C HIS A 65 1.96 -12.77 -14.05
N ALA A 66 2.72 -12.38 -15.07
CA ALA A 66 4.11 -11.94 -14.93
C ALA A 66 4.21 -10.48 -14.42
N ALA A 67 5.10 -10.24 -13.46
CA ALA A 67 5.49 -8.88 -13.10
C ALA A 67 6.30 -8.24 -14.24
N ALA A 68 6.15 -6.92 -14.42
CA ALA A 68 7.03 -6.16 -15.29
C ALA A 68 8.44 -6.18 -14.69
N GLY A 69 9.44 -6.50 -15.51
CA GLY A 69 10.84 -6.37 -15.14
C GLY A 69 11.27 -4.90 -14.99
N ASP A 70 12.54 -4.72 -14.55
CA ASP A 70 13.16 -3.39 -14.38
C ASP A 70 13.50 -2.68 -15.70
N GLU A 71 12.90 -3.09 -16.82
CA GLU A 71 13.09 -2.47 -18.13
C GLU A 71 12.47 -1.05 -18.15
N ALA A 72 13.13 -0.10 -17.51
CA ALA A 72 12.69 1.30 -17.44
C ALA A 72 12.51 1.94 -18.84
N THR A 73 13.15 1.36 -19.86
CA THR A 73 13.13 1.83 -21.25
C THR A 73 12.05 1.20 -22.10
N ARG A 74 11.45 0.08 -21.68
CA ARG A 74 10.41 -0.58 -22.48
C ARG A 74 9.18 0.30 -22.60
N ARG A 75 8.66 0.41 -23.81
CA ARG A 75 7.44 1.14 -24.15
C ARG A 75 6.37 0.16 -24.62
N TRP A 76 5.12 0.47 -24.29
CA TRP A 76 4.00 -0.43 -24.46
C TRP A 76 2.95 0.16 -25.40
N PRO A 77 2.38 -0.61 -26.33
CA PRO A 77 1.28 -0.13 -27.19
C PRO A 77 -0.01 0.11 -26.40
N LEU A 78 -0.13 -0.50 -25.21
CA LEU A 78 -1.28 -0.36 -24.33
C LEU A 78 -0.83 -0.32 -22.87
N VAL A 79 -1.34 0.67 -22.13
CA VAL A 79 -1.17 0.73 -20.66
C VAL A 79 -2.55 0.74 -20.01
N LEU A 80 -2.84 -0.31 -19.23
CA LEU A 80 -4.03 -0.43 -18.41
C LEU A 80 -3.81 0.25 -17.07
N VAL A 81 -4.81 0.95 -16.53
CA VAL A 81 -4.72 1.66 -15.25
C VAL A 81 -5.98 1.45 -14.40
N LEU A 82 -5.81 0.96 -13.18
CA LEU A 82 -6.80 1.11 -12.12
C LEU A 82 -6.32 2.18 -11.15
N PRO A 83 -6.77 3.43 -11.30
CA PRO A 83 -6.27 4.54 -10.50
C PRO A 83 -6.71 4.41 -9.04
N PRO A 84 -5.84 4.79 -8.08
CA PRO A 84 -6.20 4.87 -6.68
C PRO A 84 -7.16 6.04 -6.41
N ARG A 85 -7.82 6.04 -5.24
CA ARG A 85 -8.72 7.13 -4.82
C ARG A 85 -7.99 8.44 -4.52
N GLN A 86 -6.76 8.36 -4.02
CA GLN A 86 -5.96 9.55 -3.74
C GLN A 86 -5.59 10.24 -5.05
N ARG A 87 -6.05 11.48 -5.23
CA ARG A 87 -6.04 12.17 -6.52
C ARG A 87 -4.63 12.48 -7.05
N GLU A 88 -3.71 12.90 -6.19
CA GLU A 88 -2.32 13.18 -6.61
C GLU A 88 -1.63 11.90 -7.08
N GLN A 89 -1.83 10.79 -6.36
CA GLN A 89 -1.32 9.49 -6.76
C GLN A 89 -1.96 9.01 -8.08
N ALA A 90 -3.26 9.22 -8.29
CA ALA A 90 -3.93 8.87 -9.55
C ALA A 90 -3.37 9.67 -10.72
N ARG A 91 -3.14 10.99 -10.56
CA ARG A 91 -2.51 11.85 -11.56
C ARG A 91 -1.09 11.41 -11.88
N ALA A 92 -0.29 11.12 -10.86
CA ALA A 92 1.07 10.60 -11.05
C ALA A 92 1.05 9.26 -11.81
N LEU A 93 0.09 8.39 -11.51
CA LEU A 93 -0.06 7.10 -12.19
C LEU A 93 -0.45 7.28 -13.67
N PHE A 94 -1.30 8.25 -14.02
CA PHE A 94 -1.59 8.61 -15.41
C PHE A 94 -0.36 9.15 -16.14
N ALA A 95 0.41 10.02 -15.49
CA ALA A 95 1.68 10.51 -16.06
C ALA A 95 2.67 9.36 -16.30
N GLN A 96 2.80 8.43 -15.36
CA GLN A 96 3.61 7.21 -15.52
C GLN A 96 3.08 6.32 -16.67
N ALA A 97 1.75 6.21 -16.80
CA ALA A 97 1.15 5.45 -17.89
C ALA A 97 1.52 6.06 -19.26
N LEU A 98 1.41 7.39 -19.40
CA LEU A 98 1.80 8.07 -20.65
C LEU A 98 3.30 7.93 -20.93
N ALA A 99 4.14 8.03 -19.91
CA ALA A 99 5.58 7.85 -20.05
C ALA A 99 5.98 6.43 -20.45
N ALA A 100 5.13 5.43 -20.17
CA ALA A 100 5.35 4.04 -20.55
C ALA A 100 4.80 3.69 -21.94
N LEU A 101 4.10 4.60 -22.63
CA LEU A 101 3.56 4.33 -23.94
C LEU A 101 4.64 4.27 -25.04
N ALA A 102 4.48 3.33 -25.96
CA ALA A 102 5.09 3.40 -27.27
C ALA A 102 4.41 4.48 -28.12
N PRO A 103 5.08 5.07 -29.11
CA PRO A 103 4.44 5.95 -30.09
C PRO A 103 3.23 5.26 -30.75
N GLY A 104 2.08 5.92 -30.77
CA GLY A 104 0.82 5.33 -31.24
C GLY A 104 0.09 4.48 -30.19
N GLY A 105 0.62 4.33 -28.99
CA GLY A 105 0.02 3.58 -27.90
C GLY A 105 -1.17 4.30 -27.24
N ARG A 106 -1.90 3.59 -26.37
CA ARG A 106 -3.09 4.07 -25.66
C ARG A 106 -3.02 3.81 -24.17
N VAL A 107 -3.62 4.69 -23.38
CA VAL A 107 -3.97 4.43 -21.98
C VAL A 107 -5.44 4.06 -21.91
N LEU A 108 -5.76 2.98 -21.20
CA LEU A 108 -7.11 2.57 -20.87
C LEU A 108 -7.25 2.49 -19.35
N ALA A 109 -8.21 3.21 -18.78
CA ALA A 109 -8.43 3.24 -17.35
C ALA A 109 -9.88 2.95 -16.97
N ALA A 110 -10.09 2.42 -15.76
CA ALA A 110 -11.43 2.27 -15.19
C ALA A 110 -11.42 2.62 -13.70
N ALA A 111 -12.50 3.24 -13.24
CA ALA A 111 -12.71 3.54 -11.83
C ALA A 111 -14.19 3.41 -11.44
N PRO A 112 -14.50 2.96 -10.20
CA PRO A 112 -15.85 2.96 -9.68
C PRO A 112 -16.40 4.38 -9.55
N ASN A 113 -17.69 4.58 -9.83
CA ASN A 113 -18.33 5.89 -9.71
C ASN A 113 -18.21 6.46 -8.28
N ALA A 114 -18.34 5.60 -7.27
CA ALA A 114 -18.17 5.96 -5.86
C ALA A 114 -16.72 6.27 -5.46
N ALA A 115 -15.73 5.98 -6.34
CA ALA A 115 -14.31 6.20 -6.10
C ALA A 115 -13.72 7.36 -6.92
N GLY A 116 -14.55 8.31 -7.36
CA GLY A 116 -14.08 9.50 -8.07
C GLY A 116 -13.85 9.30 -9.58
N ALA A 117 -14.54 8.37 -10.22
CA ALA A 117 -14.38 8.04 -11.64
C ALA A 117 -14.47 9.27 -12.58
N LYS A 118 -15.43 10.20 -12.33
CA LYS A 118 -15.55 11.44 -13.11
C LYS A 118 -14.30 12.33 -13.01
N SER A 119 -13.73 12.44 -11.82
CA SER A 119 -12.50 13.22 -11.62
C SER A 119 -11.30 12.57 -12.29
N ALA A 120 -11.18 11.24 -12.20
CA ALA A 120 -10.12 10.48 -12.86
C ALA A 120 -10.20 10.60 -14.39
N GLU A 121 -11.41 10.49 -14.97
CA GLU A 121 -11.65 10.71 -16.40
C GLU A 121 -11.27 12.13 -16.84
N ALA A 122 -11.74 13.15 -16.09
CA ALA A 122 -11.39 14.54 -16.39
C ALA A 122 -9.88 14.82 -16.26
N ASP A 123 -9.23 14.21 -15.27
CA ASP A 123 -7.78 14.32 -15.10
C ASP A 123 -7.03 13.67 -16.29
N LEU A 124 -7.42 12.47 -16.73
CA LEU A 124 -6.78 11.87 -17.91
C LEU A 124 -7.09 12.67 -19.19
N ALA A 125 -8.32 13.18 -19.37
CA ALA A 125 -8.66 14.02 -20.51
C ALA A 125 -7.83 15.32 -20.55
N ARG A 126 -7.57 15.93 -19.42
CA ARG A 126 -6.68 17.12 -19.31
C ARG A 126 -5.25 16.79 -19.74
N LEU A 127 -4.77 15.60 -19.43
CA LEU A 127 -3.39 15.16 -19.69
C LEU A 127 -3.19 14.66 -21.13
N ALA A 128 -4.20 14.01 -21.71
CA ALA A 128 -4.09 13.25 -22.96
C ALA A 128 -5.05 13.68 -24.08
N GLY A 129 -5.90 14.68 -23.84
CA GLY A 129 -6.92 15.12 -24.80
C GLY A 129 -8.23 14.32 -24.72
N PRO A 130 -9.07 14.40 -25.76
CA PRO A 130 -10.39 13.73 -25.78
C PRO A 130 -10.28 12.22 -25.57
N LEU A 131 -11.26 11.66 -24.83
CA LEU A 131 -11.31 10.25 -24.48
C LEU A 131 -12.52 9.53 -25.08
N GLY A 132 -12.33 8.28 -25.48
CA GLY A 132 -13.42 7.32 -25.59
C GLY A 132 -13.91 6.90 -24.20
N THR A 133 -15.21 6.69 -24.04
CA THR A 133 -15.80 6.37 -22.73
C THR A 133 -16.86 5.29 -22.79
N LEU A 134 -16.99 4.50 -21.73
CA LEU A 134 -18.00 3.48 -21.53
C LEU A 134 -18.39 3.45 -20.05
N SER A 135 -19.68 3.28 -19.73
CA SER A 135 -20.17 3.09 -18.38
C SER A 135 -20.70 1.67 -18.20
N LYS A 136 -20.15 0.90 -17.26
CA LYS A 136 -20.57 -0.48 -16.97
C LYS A 136 -20.26 -0.84 -15.51
N HIS A 137 -21.08 -1.70 -14.90
CA HIS A 137 -20.87 -2.22 -13.53
C HIS A 137 -20.65 -1.12 -12.48
N HIS A 138 -21.40 -0.02 -12.56
CA HIS A 138 -21.21 1.19 -11.71
C HIS A 138 -19.79 1.79 -11.77
N CYS A 139 -19.07 1.52 -12.87
CA CYS A 139 -17.75 2.06 -13.17
C CYS A 139 -17.78 2.88 -14.46
N ARG A 140 -16.83 3.82 -14.58
CA ARG A 140 -16.50 4.49 -15.83
C ARG A 140 -15.22 3.89 -16.37
N VAL A 141 -15.23 3.58 -17.65
CA VAL A 141 -14.07 3.18 -18.44
C VAL A 141 -13.76 4.28 -19.41
N PHE A 142 -12.53 4.65 -19.55
CA PHE A 142 -12.12 5.75 -20.43
C PHE A 142 -10.72 5.49 -20.98
N TRP A 143 -10.51 5.88 -22.27
CA TRP A 143 -9.27 5.61 -22.99
C TRP A 143 -8.88 6.72 -23.94
N THR A 144 -7.58 6.86 -24.17
CA THR A 144 -7.03 7.86 -25.09
C THR A 144 -7.19 7.42 -26.55
N ALA A 145 -7.18 8.38 -27.47
CA ALA A 145 -6.78 8.09 -28.84
C ALA A 145 -5.33 7.56 -28.86
N PRO A 146 -4.83 6.99 -30.00
CA PRO A 146 -3.41 6.69 -30.15
C PRO A 146 -2.58 7.96 -29.97
N LEU A 147 -1.55 7.90 -29.12
CA LEU A 147 -0.71 9.04 -28.76
C LEU A 147 0.71 8.85 -29.30
N ALA A 148 1.19 9.77 -30.13
CA ALA A 148 2.59 9.79 -30.56
C ALA A 148 3.53 10.28 -29.44
N ALA A 149 3.05 11.23 -28.63
CA ALA A 149 3.71 11.79 -27.44
C ALA A 149 2.64 12.37 -26.50
N PRO A 150 2.97 12.67 -25.24
CA PRO A 150 2.06 13.42 -24.35
C PRO A 150 1.72 14.78 -24.98
N PRO A 151 0.41 15.14 -25.10
CA PRO A 151 -0.01 16.44 -25.66
C PRO A 151 0.51 17.64 -24.87
N ASP A 152 0.67 17.51 -23.54
CA ASP A 152 1.27 18.51 -22.67
C ASP A 152 2.41 17.87 -21.84
N PRO A 153 3.66 17.93 -22.33
CA PRO A 153 4.82 17.36 -21.63
C PRO A 153 5.12 18.06 -20.29
N ARG A 154 4.78 19.35 -20.16
CA ARG A 154 4.99 20.09 -18.89
C ARG A 154 4.04 19.60 -17.82
N LEU A 155 2.77 19.47 -18.14
CA LEU A 155 1.76 18.92 -17.23
C LEU A 155 2.07 17.45 -16.88
N ALA A 156 2.54 16.66 -17.85
CA ALA A 156 2.95 15.28 -17.60
C ALA A 156 4.11 15.19 -16.59
N ALA A 157 5.13 16.05 -16.74
CA ALA A 157 6.24 16.14 -15.80
C ALA A 157 5.82 16.64 -14.41
N GLU A 158 4.96 17.67 -14.36
CA GLU A 158 4.36 18.14 -13.10
C GLU A 158 3.62 17.02 -12.36
N TRP A 159 2.78 16.26 -13.07
CA TRP A 159 2.02 15.20 -12.46
C TRP A 159 2.87 13.97 -12.09
N ALA A 160 3.91 13.67 -12.84
CA ALA A 160 4.86 12.62 -12.46
C ALA A 160 5.53 12.90 -11.10
N ALA A 161 5.77 14.19 -10.79
CA ALA A 161 6.34 14.60 -9.52
C ALA A 161 5.37 14.56 -8.33
N LEU A 162 4.05 14.45 -8.56
CA LEU A 162 3.05 14.44 -7.48
C LEU A 162 3.19 13.25 -6.53
N ASP A 163 3.69 12.12 -6.99
CA ASP A 163 3.94 10.92 -6.18
C ASP A 163 5.37 10.88 -5.58
N ALA A 164 6.14 11.96 -5.71
CA ALA A 164 7.48 12.04 -5.13
C ALA A 164 7.43 12.05 -3.59
N PRO A 165 8.45 11.47 -2.91
CA PRO A 165 8.60 11.60 -1.48
C PRO A 165 8.64 13.07 -1.04
N ARG A 166 8.01 13.37 0.11
CA ARG A 166 7.93 14.71 0.70
C ARG A 166 8.29 14.65 2.17
N ARG A 167 8.83 15.74 2.72
CA ARG A 167 9.07 15.85 4.17
C ARG A 167 7.82 16.35 4.89
N ILE A 168 7.42 15.61 5.92
CA ILE A 168 6.44 16.05 6.92
C ILE A 168 7.24 16.67 8.05
N ALA A 169 7.06 17.98 8.29
CA ALA A 169 7.70 18.65 9.41
C ALA A 169 7.13 18.12 10.73
N ASP A 170 7.99 17.62 11.60
CA ASP A 170 7.60 17.16 12.95
C ASP A 170 8.80 17.27 13.88
N PRO A 171 8.67 17.97 15.03
CA PRO A 171 9.76 18.17 15.98
C PRO A 171 10.22 16.86 16.65
N ARG A 172 9.41 15.80 16.60
CA ARG A 172 9.75 14.47 17.13
C ARG A 172 10.65 13.66 16.17
N ALA A 173 10.81 14.12 14.94
CA ALA A 173 11.66 13.46 13.97
C ALA A 173 13.13 13.82 14.17
N HIS A 174 14.02 12.85 14.01
CA HIS A 174 15.44 13.12 13.87
C HIS A 174 15.67 13.98 12.61
N GLY A 175 16.23 15.18 12.77
CA GLY A 175 16.39 16.13 11.68
C GLY A 175 15.13 16.93 11.29
N GLY A 176 14.13 17.03 12.22
CA GLY A 176 12.98 17.95 12.12
C GLY A 176 11.88 17.53 11.13
N GLY A 177 11.88 16.31 10.63
CA GLY A 177 10.81 15.85 9.76
C GLY A 177 10.97 14.41 9.28
N PHE A 178 9.85 13.81 8.85
CA PHE A 178 9.81 12.48 8.27
C PHE A 178 9.62 12.54 6.77
N VAL A 179 10.19 11.57 6.05
CA VAL A 179 9.90 11.34 4.63
C VAL A 179 8.65 10.49 4.51
N SER A 180 7.72 10.95 3.70
CA SER A 180 6.52 10.20 3.32
C SER A 180 6.12 10.56 1.89
N ARG A 181 5.05 9.97 1.35
CA ARG A 181 4.59 10.26 -0.01
C ARG A 181 3.08 10.09 -0.16
N PRO A 182 2.44 10.81 -1.09
CA PRO A 182 1.01 10.70 -1.33
C PRO A 182 0.54 9.26 -1.56
N GLY A 183 -0.60 8.92 -0.98
CA GLY A 183 -1.24 7.61 -1.13
C GLY A 183 -0.77 6.53 -0.16
N VAL A 184 0.28 6.75 0.67
CA VAL A 184 0.57 5.87 1.80
C VAL A 184 -0.22 6.29 3.03
N PHE A 185 -0.39 5.40 4.00
CA PHE A 185 -1.14 5.70 5.23
C PHE A 185 -0.55 6.92 5.96
N ALA A 186 -1.42 7.85 6.35
CA ALA A 186 -1.06 9.08 7.07
C ALA A 186 0.11 9.85 6.42
N TRP A 187 0.10 9.95 5.09
CA TRP A 187 1.21 10.46 4.29
C TRP A 187 1.57 11.93 4.55
N ASP A 188 0.62 12.72 5.05
CA ASP A 188 0.73 14.17 5.24
C ASP A 188 0.88 14.60 6.71
N ARG A 189 0.82 13.65 7.65
CA ARG A 189 0.89 13.92 9.09
C ARG A 189 1.27 12.67 9.88
N VAL A 190 1.66 12.87 11.13
CA VAL A 190 1.79 11.76 12.09
C VAL A 190 0.38 11.31 12.51
N ASP A 191 0.16 10.00 12.43
CA ASP A 191 -1.08 9.37 12.86
C ASP A 191 -1.28 9.48 14.38
N ALA A 192 -2.47 9.90 14.79
CA ALA A 192 -2.76 10.13 16.22
C ALA A 192 -2.74 8.83 17.05
N ALA A 193 -3.17 7.70 16.45
CA ALA A 193 -3.12 6.41 17.13
C ALA A 193 -1.67 5.95 17.35
N SER A 194 -0.82 6.06 16.33
CA SER A 194 0.60 5.76 16.42
C SER A 194 1.31 6.65 17.45
N ALA A 195 0.98 7.95 17.49
CA ALA A 195 1.51 8.86 18.50
C ALA A 195 1.06 8.49 19.92
N LEU A 196 -0.19 8.06 20.09
CA LEU A 196 -0.71 7.57 21.37
C LEU A 196 0.01 6.31 21.82
N LEU A 197 0.30 5.37 20.92
CA LEU A 197 1.08 4.17 21.24
C LEU A 197 2.47 4.53 21.75
N VAL A 198 3.20 5.41 21.04
CA VAL A 198 4.54 5.85 21.42
C VAL A 198 4.57 6.48 22.82
N ALA A 199 3.56 7.28 23.16
CA ALA A 199 3.44 7.92 24.47
C ALA A 199 3.28 6.92 25.63
N HIS A 200 2.81 5.71 25.36
CA HIS A 200 2.54 4.66 26.35
C HIS A 200 3.46 3.44 26.24
N LEU A 201 4.53 3.53 25.45
CA LEU A 201 5.58 2.51 25.46
C LEU A 201 6.29 2.51 26.82
N PRO A 202 6.79 1.36 27.30
CA PRO A 202 7.40 1.22 28.63
C PRO A 202 8.68 2.07 28.78
N ALA A 203 9.20 2.15 29.98
CA ALA A 203 10.46 2.86 30.23
C ALA A 203 11.66 2.24 29.49
N GLU A 204 11.65 0.91 29.30
CA GLU A 204 12.73 0.17 28.68
C GLU A 204 12.21 -0.84 27.64
N LEU A 205 12.87 -0.88 26.49
CA LEU A 205 12.83 -1.95 25.50
C LEU A 205 14.26 -2.31 25.12
N ALA A 206 14.50 -3.59 24.85
CA ALA A 206 15.82 -4.10 24.50
C ALA A 206 15.72 -5.32 23.58
N GLY A 207 16.83 -5.67 22.94
CA GLY A 207 16.93 -6.86 22.10
C GLY A 207 16.39 -6.65 20.69
N ARG A 208 15.71 -7.66 20.16
CA ARG A 208 15.19 -7.67 18.79
C ARG A 208 13.71 -7.31 18.75
N GLY A 209 13.36 -6.26 18.04
CA GLY A 209 11.98 -5.81 17.86
C GLY A 209 11.48 -5.93 16.44
N ALA A 210 10.16 -5.81 16.26
CA ALA A 210 9.55 -5.68 14.96
C ALA A 210 8.40 -4.67 14.97
N ASP A 211 8.17 -4.04 13.79
CA ASP A 211 7.02 -3.19 13.49
C ASP A 211 6.16 -3.87 12.42
N LEU A 212 4.94 -4.25 12.78
CA LEU A 212 4.01 -4.92 11.88
C LEU A 212 3.02 -3.93 11.27
N GLY A 213 3.15 -3.69 9.96
CA GLY A 213 2.46 -2.60 9.26
C GLY A 213 3.17 -1.28 9.47
N ALA A 214 4.48 -1.28 9.21
CA ALA A 214 5.38 -0.19 9.59
C ALA A 214 5.07 1.16 8.89
N GLY A 215 4.33 1.15 7.79
CA GLY A 215 4.10 2.36 7.00
C GLY A 215 5.42 2.99 6.57
N TRP A 216 5.51 4.30 6.69
CA TRP A 216 6.74 5.05 6.45
C TRP A 216 7.71 5.09 7.66
N GLY A 217 7.50 4.20 8.67
CA GLY A 217 8.47 3.94 9.74
C GLY A 217 8.37 4.87 10.96
N TYR A 218 7.22 5.49 11.23
CA TYR A 218 7.05 6.37 12.38
C TYR A 218 7.32 5.63 13.71
N LEU A 219 6.65 4.50 13.97
CA LEU A 219 6.81 3.74 15.20
C LEU A 219 8.27 3.28 15.37
N ALA A 220 8.84 2.71 14.30
CA ALA A 220 10.23 2.27 14.28
C ALA A 220 11.21 3.41 14.63
N THR A 221 11.03 4.59 14.03
CA THR A 221 11.87 5.77 14.32
C THR A 221 11.79 6.18 15.79
N GLN A 222 10.57 6.24 16.36
CA GLN A 222 10.37 6.62 17.77
C GLN A 222 10.94 5.57 18.73
N VAL A 223 10.78 4.29 18.43
CA VAL A 223 11.36 3.18 19.19
C VAL A 223 12.89 3.30 19.21
N LEU A 224 13.49 3.43 18.03
CA LEU A 224 14.95 3.46 17.92
C LEU A 224 15.58 4.73 18.50
N ALA A 225 14.88 5.86 18.45
CA ALA A 225 15.33 7.09 19.10
C ALA A 225 15.31 6.99 20.63
N ARG A 226 14.30 6.32 21.21
CA ARG A 226 14.09 6.23 22.65
C ARG A 226 14.87 5.09 23.33
N TYR A 227 15.10 3.97 22.64
CA TYR A 227 15.62 2.74 23.26
C TYR A 227 16.98 2.31 22.69
N PRO A 228 18.09 2.75 23.29
CA PRO A 228 19.44 2.44 22.81
C PRO A 228 19.82 0.96 22.93
N ARG A 229 19.13 0.18 23.76
CA ARG A 229 19.37 -1.27 23.94
C ARG A 229 18.66 -2.16 22.91
N VAL A 230 17.93 -1.59 21.95
CA VAL A 230 17.42 -2.31 20.79
C VAL A 230 18.59 -2.54 19.83
N THR A 231 18.87 -3.81 19.53
CA THR A 231 20.03 -4.24 18.72
C THR A 231 19.67 -4.62 17.28
N ALA A 232 18.42 -5.08 17.07
CA ALA A 232 17.89 -5.40 15.76
C ALA A 232 16.41 -4.99 15.67
N PHE A 233 15.99 -4.53 14.50
CA PHE A 233 14.62 -4.11 14.29
C PHE A 233 14.16 -4.39 12.86
N ASP A 234 13.11 -5.19 12.74
CA ASP A 234 12.52 -5.59 11.46
C ASP A 234 11.23 -4.81 11.19
N LEU A 235 11.10 -4.26 9.99
CA LEU A 235 9.90 -3.57 9.51
C LEU A 235 9.21 -4.43 8.46
N TYR A 236 7.94 -4.75 8.69
CA TYR A 236 7.09 -5.47 7.75
C TYR A 236 6.02 -4.53 7.22
N GLU A 237 6.02 -4.29 5.90
CA GLU A 237 5.10 -3.36 5.27
C GLU A 237 4.61 -3.92 3.92
N ALA A 238 3.32 -3.82 3.69
CA ALA A 238 2.70 -4.30 2.47
C ALA A 238 2.89 -3.35 1.28
N ASP A 239 3.01 -2.05 1.51
CA ASP A 239 3.25 -1.05 0.45
C ASP A 239 4.75 -0.78 0.29
N ALA A 240 5.33 -1.25 -0.82
CA ALA A 240 6.74 -1.03 -1.14
C ALA A 240 7.13 0.46 -1.15
N ARG A 241 6.19 1.37 -1.44
CA ARG A 241 6.42 2.81 -1.47
C ARG A 241 6.56 3.38 -0.05
N ALA A 242 5.74 2.91 0.89
CA ALA A 242 5.86 3.26 2.30
C ALA A 242 7.16 2.72 2.89
N LEU A 243 7.50 1.47 2.58
CA LEU A 243 8.75 0.84 3.01
C LEU A 243 10.00 1.58 2.48
N ALA A 244 9.94 2.14 1.27
CA ALA A 244 11.01 2.99 0.73
C ALA A 244 11.20 4.26 1.58
N CYS A 245 10.11 4.94 1.97
CA CYS A 245 10.18 6.09 2.89
C CYS A 245 10.70 5.68 4.28
N ALA A 246 10.31 4.50 4.79
CA ALA A 246 10.83 3.99 6.06
C ALA A 246 12.35 3.79 6.02
N ARG A 247 12.91 3.29 4.90
CA ARG A 247 14.37 3.17 4.73
C ARG A 247 15.08 4.51 4.88
N GLU A 248 14.55 5.58 4.28
CA GLU A 248 15.11 6.93 4.39
C GLU A 248 15.01 7.46 5.84
N ASN A 249 13.86 7.27 6.48
CA ASN A 249 13.63 7.74 7.85
C ASN A 249 14.51 7.03 8.89
N LEU A 250 14.95 5.80 8.61
CA LEU A 250 15.76 5.02 9.54
C LEU A 250 17.28 5.07 9.28
N VAL A 251 17.72 5.78 8.24
CA VAL A 251 19.16 5.99 7.98
C VAL A 251 19.96 6.40 9.21
N PRO A 252 19.46 7.33 10.10
CA PRO A 252 20.22 7.74 11.28
C PRO A 252 20.52 6.62 12.29
N PHE A 253 19.82 5.50 12.22
CA PHE A 253 19.97 4.38 13.16
C PHE A 253 20.77 3.20 12.58
N ALA A 254 21.07 3.20 11.29
CA ALA A 254 21.65 2.08 10.56
C ALA A 254 23.05 1.65 11.05
N THR A 255 23.80 2.56 11.68
CA THR A 255 25.14 2.25 12.26
C THR A 255 25.05 1.60 13.63
N ARG A 256 23.92 1.71 14.33
CA ARG A 256 23.73 1.22 15.71
C ARG A 256 22.86 -0.03 15.78
N VAL A 257 21.92 -0.19 14.87
CA VAL A 257 20.88 -1.23 14.89
C VAL A 257 20.90 -2.00 13.60
N THR A 258 20.84 -3.34 13.67
CA THR A 258 20.59 -4.17 12.48
C THR A 258 19.14 -3.96 12.02
N LEU A 259 18.96 -3.38 10.85
CA LEU A 259 17.64 -3.05 10.29
C LEU A 259 17.24 -4.04 9.19
N GLY A 260 16.07 -4.66 9.34
CA GLY A 260 15.42 -5.46 8.30
C GLY A 260 14.24 -4.72 7.70
N PHE A 261 14.11 -4.73 6.36
CA PHE A 261 13.00 -4.10 5.64
C PHE A 261 12.34 -5.10 4.72
N HIS A 262 11.12 -5.51 5.05
CA HIS A 262 10.42 -6.60 4.40
C HIS A 262 9.16 -6.09 3.70
N TRP A 263 9.17 -6.13 2.36
CA TRP A 263 7.93 -5.96 1.59
C TRP A 263 7.12 -7.24 1.71
N HIS A 264 6.15 -7.24 2.63
CA HIS A 264 5.55 -8.46 3.12
C HIS A 264 4.08 -8.26 3.54
N ASP A 265 3.26 -9.30 3.33
CA ASP A 265 1.90 -9.38 3.85
C ASP A 265 1.92 -10.04 5.24
N VAL A 266 1.81 -9.22 6.28
CA VAL A 266 1.78 -9.67 7.68
C VAL A 266 0.65 -10.66 7.96
N ALA A 267 -0.46 -10.60 7.21
CA ALA A 267 -1.57 -11.54 7.39
C ALA A 267 -1.18 -13.00 7.08
N GLY A 268 -0.12 -13.21 6.30
CA GLY A 268 0.49 -14.52 6.03
C GLY A 268 1.44 -15.03 7.12
N GLY A 269 1.64 -14.27 8.21
CA GLY A 269 2.62 -14.55 9.25
C GLY A 269 3.98 -13.90 8.95
N VAL A 270 4.84 -13.81 9.98
CA VAL A 270 6.22 -13.28 9.89
C VAL A 270 7.16 -14.20 10.67
N PRO A 271 8.48 -14.21 10.36
CA PRO A 271 9.46 -14.97 11.14
C PRO A 271 9.42 -14.64 12.64
N GLY A 272 9.77 -15.60 13.47
CA GLY A 272 9.72 -15.49 14.93
C GLY A 272 11.03 -15.05 15.58
N GLY A 273 11.01 -15.00 16.93
CA GLY A 273 12.17 -14.73 17.77
C GLY A 273 12.30 -13.29 18.23
N TYR A 274 11.22 -12.51 18.23
CA TYR A 274 11.21 -11.13 18.68
C TYR A 274 11.02 -11.04 20.19
N ASP A 275 11.77 -10.14 20.82
CA ASP A 275 11.62 -9.73 22.22
C ASP A 275 10.37 -8.86 22.40
N PHE A 276 10.09 -8.03 21.41
CA PHE A 276 8.89 -7.21 21.39
C PHE A 276 8.42 -6.91 19.95
N VAL A 277 7.13 -6.62 19.84
CA VAL A 277 6.48 -6.18 18.60
C VAL A 277 5.71 -4.90 18.90
N VAL A 278 5.83 -3.89 18.04
CA VAL A 278 4.94 -2.73 17.99
C VAL A 278 4.01 -2.87 16.79
N CYS A 279 2.75 -2.45 16.92
CA CYS A 279 1.79 -2.61 15.85
C CYS A 279 0.67 -1.56 15.92
N ASN A 280 0.41 -0.91 14.79
CA ASN A 280 -0.82 -0.17 14.52
C ASN A 280 -1.50 -0.85 13.32
N PRO A 281 -2.25 -1.96 13.53
CA PRO A 281 -2.75 -2.76 12.43
C PRO A 281 -3.77 -1.98 11.59
N PRO A 282 -3.89 -2.26 10.29
CA PRO A 282 -4.87 -1.60 9.44
C PRO A 282 -6.30 -1.94 9.91
N PHE A 283 -7.09 -0.90 10.25
CA PHE A 283 -8.50 -1.08 10.66
C PHE A 283 -9.48 -0.70 9.57
N HIS A 284 -9.03 0.01 8.56
CA HIS A 284 -9.88 0.56 7.52
C HIS A 284 -9.65 -0.19 6.20
N GLY A 285 -10.67 -0.95 5.78
CA GLY A 285 -11.06 -0.86 4.38
C GLY A 285 -11.75 0.51 4.22
N GLU A 286 -11.46 1.29 3.18
CA GLU A 286 -12.22 2.51 2.90
C GLU A 286 -13.69 2.15 2.64
N GLY A 287 -14.62 2.54 3.54
CA GLY A 287 -16.05 2.33 3.44
C GLY A 287 -16.62 1.49 4.60
N PRO A 288 -17.90 1.09 4.54
CA PRO A 288 -18.58 0.28 5.57
C PRO A 288 -17.95 -1.11 5.80
N ASP A 289 -16.97 -1.49 5.00
CA ASP A 289 -16.24 -2.75 5.09
C ASP A 289 -14.98 -2.62 5.97
N ALA A 290 -15.14 -2.19 7.23
CA ALA A 290 -14.11 -2.42 8.23
C ALA A 290 -13.78 -3.93 8.23
N ARG A 291 -12.53 -4.31 7.95
CA ARG A 291 -12.09 -5.70 7.94
C ARG A 291 -11.43 -6.06 9.28
N PRO A 292 -12.19 -6.31 10.35
CA PRO A 292 -11.61 -6.68 11.64
C PRO A 292 -10.78 -7.96 11.53
N GLU A 293 -11.05 -8.80 10.53
CA GLU A 293 -10.29 -10.02 10.24
C GLU A 293 -8.83 -9.75 9.87
N LEU A 294 -8.54 -8.66 9.15
CA LEU A 294 -7.15 -8.30 8.84
C LEU A 294 -6.39 -7.92 10.12
N GLY A 295 -6.97 -7.10 10.98
CA GLY A 295 -6.38 -6.78 12.28
C GLY A 295 -6.18 -8.01 13.16
N ARG A 296 -7.15 -8.95 13.20
CA ARG A 296 -7.00 -10.24 13.89
C ARG A 296 -5.86 -11.09 13.32
N ALA A 297 -5.67 -11.08 12.00
CA ALA A 297 -4.54 -11.77 11.38
C ALA A 297 -3.19 -11.17 11.83
N PHE A 298 -3.10 -9.84 11.93
CA PHE A 298 -1.91 -9.17 12.49
C PHE A 298 -1.64 -9.59 13.94
N LEU A 299 -2.67 -9.69 14.78
CA LEU A 299 -2.51 -10.12 16.17
C LEU A 299 -2.03 -11.58 16.27
N ARG A 300 -2.56 -12.47 15.43
CA ARG A 300 -2.07 -13.86 15.35
C ARG A 300 -0.63 -13.92 14.88
N ALA A 301 -0.26 -13.13 13.86
CA ALA A 301 1.11 -13.03 13.38
C ALA A 301 2.06 -12.51 14.48
N ALA A 302 1.65 -11.50 15.23
CA ALA A 302 2.42 -10.97 16.36
C ALA A 302 2.62 -12.02 17.47
N ALA A 303 1.57 -12.77 17.82
CA ALA A 303 1.66 -13.83 18.83
C ALA A 303 2.63 -14.94 18.41
N ALA A 304 2.58 -15.36 17.15
CA ALA A 304 3.47 -16.39 16.60
C ALA A 304 4.93 -15.91 16.43
N ALA A 305 5.14 -14.61 16.23
CA ALA A 305 6.45 -14.03 15.99
C ALA A 305 7.23 -13.71 17.29
N LEU A 306 6.54 -13.49 18.38
CA LEU A 306 7.16 -13.23 19.69
C LEU A 306 7.74 -14.52 20.27
N ARG A 307 8.88 -14.41 20.93
CA ARG A 307 9.38 -15.49 21.80
C ARG A 307 8.51 -15.64 23.05
N PRO A 308 8.52 -16.78 23.75
CA PRO A 308 7.86 -16.90 25.04
C PRO A 308 8.28 -15.78 26.01
N GLY A 309 7.31 -15.08 26.61
CA GLY A 309 7.54 -13.91 27.43
C GLY A 309 7.82 -12.60 26.67
N GLY A 310 7.89 -12.64 25.34
CA GLY A 310 7.97 -11.45 24.49
C GLY A 310 6.71 -10.59 24.57
N ARG A 311 6.81 -9.32 24.24
CA ARG A 311 5.74 -8.34 24.49
C ARG A 311 5.21 -7.71 23.21
N LEU A 312 3.89 -7.70 23.07
CA LEU A 312 3.17 -6.90 22.06
C LEU A 312 2.80 -5.53 22.65
N PHE A 313 3.00 -4.48 21.86
CA PHE A 313 2.48 -3.13 22.08
C PHE A 313 1.59 -2.76 20.87
N LEU A 314 0.31 -2.58 21.12
CA LEU A 314 -0.73 -2.45 20.10
C LEU A 314 -1.52 -1.16 20.34
N VAL A 315 -1.82 -0.44 19.25
CA VAL A 315 -2.91 0.55 19.25
C VAL A 315 -4.00 0.12 18.29
N ALA A 316 -5.24 0.29 18.69
CA ALA A 316 -6.41 -0.05 17.87
C ALA A 316 -7.57 0.90 18.15
N ASN A 317 -8.51 1.02 17.21
CA ASN A 317 -9.78 1.67 17.49
C ASN A 317 -10.48 0.95 18.65
N ARG A 318 -11.03 1.72 19.59
CA ARG A 318 -11.65 1.21 20.83
C ARG A 318 -12.79 0.22 20.58
N GLN A 319 -13.52 0.38 19.47
CA GLN A 319 -14.67 -0.45 19.13
C GLN A 319 -14.31 -1.79 18.45
N LEU A 320 -13.05 -2.00 18.05
CA LEU A 320 -12.64 -3.23 17.38
C LEU A 320 -12.59 -4.40 18.37
N PRO A 321 -13.25 -5.53 18.06
CA PRO A 321 -13.37 -6.68 18.95
C PRO A 321 -12.13 -7.57 18.86
N TYR A 322 -11.02 -7.11 19.44
CA TYR A 322 -9.73 -7.83 19.44
C TYR A 322 -9.48 -8.63 20.71
N GLU A 323 -10.34 -8.46 21.75
CA GLU A 323 -10.18 -9.05 23.07
C GLU A 323 -10.05 -10.58 23.02
N ARG A 324 -10.89 -11.23 22.24
CA ARG A 324 -10.85 -12.69 22.06
C ARG A 324 -9.53 -13.14 21.43
N THR A 325 -9.11 -12.53 20.33
CA THR A 325 -7.86 -12.87 19.62
C THR A 325 -6.64 -12.63 20.51
N LEU A 326 -6.65 -11.56 21.31
CA LEU A 326 -5.59 -11.29 22.29
C LEU A 326 -5.58 -12.35 23.37
N ALA A 327 -6.73 -12.72 23.96
CA ALA A 327 -6.82 -13.75 24.99
C ALA A 327 -6.41 -15.15 24.50
N GLU A 328 -6.64 -15.46 23.23
CA GLU A 328 -6.23 -16.72 22.61
C GLU A 328 -4.70 -16.79 22.40
N GLY A 329 -4.06 -15.70 21.97
CA GLY A 329 -2.64 -15.65 21.60
C GLY A 329 -1.68 -15.29 22.73
N PHE A 330 -2.16 -14.68 23.82
CA PHE A 330 -1.30 -14.08 24.85
C PHE A 330 -1.70 -14.52 26.26
N ALA A 331 -0.75 -14.50 27.19
CA ALA A 331 -0.95 -14.89 28.58
C ALA A 331 -1.48 -13.74 29.45
N ASP A 332 -0.99 -12.53 29.25
CA ASP A 332 -1.34 -11.33 30.03
C ASP A 332 -1.66 -10.19 29.05
N VAL A 333 -2.87 -9.69 29.11
CA VAL A 333 -3.34 -8.60 28.26
C VAL A 333 -3.81 -7.44 29.10
N ARG A 334 -3.22 -6.26 28.90
CA ARG A 334 -3.55 -5.05 29.66
C ARG A 334 -3.81 -3.87 28.75
N THR A 335 -4.84 -3.09 29.06
CA THR A 335 -5.04 -1.77 28.46
C THR A 335 -4.20 -0.74 29.20
N LEU A 336 -3.31 -0.05 28.48
CA LEU A 336 -2.44 0.99 29.03
C LEU A 336 -3.09 2.37 29.01
N ALA A 337 -3.87 2.65 27.94
CA ALA A 337 -4.53 3.94 27.76
C ALA A 337 -5.75 3.84 26.84
N GLN A 338 -6.67 4.80 26.98
CA GLN A 338 -7.76 5.03 26.05
C GLN A 338 -7.91 6.53 25.83
N ALA A 339 -7.77 6.99 24.59
CA ALA A 339 -7.92 8.40 24.22
C ALA A 339 -8.27 8.53 22.72
N GLY A 340 -8.98 9.60 22.33
CA GLY A 340 -9.24 9.93 20.93
C GLY A 340 -9.96 8.84 20.11
N GLY A 341 -10.73 7.95 20.76
CA GLY A 341 -11.38 6.82 20.10
C GLY A 341 -10.50 5.57 19.96
N TYR A 342 -9.26 5.60 20.46
CA TYR A 342 -8.28 4.51 20.43
C TYR A 342 -8.07 3.88 21.79
N LYS A 343 -7.60 2.63 21.80
CA LYS A 343 -7.07 1.93 22.97
C LYS A 343 -5.63 1.48 22.68
N VAL A 344 -4.75 1.66 23.67
CA VAL A 344 -3.38 1.11 23.66
C VAL A 344 -3.36 -0.08 24.58
N CYS A 345 -2.90 -1.21 24.07
CA CYS A 345 -2.80 -2.46 24.81
C CYS A 345 -1.36 -2.98 24.80
N THR A 346 -0.99 -3.67 25.87
CA THR A 346 0.20 -4.53 25.90
C THR A 346 -0.24 -5.96 26.19
N ALA A 347 0.50 -6.92 25.64
CA ALA A 347 0.23 -8.33 25.87
C ALA A 347 1.56 -9.11 25.93
N VAL A 348 1.60 -10.19 26.74
CA VAL A 348 2.78 -11.05 26.91
C VAL A 348 2.53 -12.36 26.15
N ALA A 349 3.46 -12.75 25.28
CA ALA A 349 3.38 -14.01 24.56
C ALA A 349 3.51 -15.21 25.50
N ARG A 350 2.77 -16.28 25.20
CA ARG A 350 2.77 -17.55 25.94
C ARG A 350 4.07 -18.34 25.79
#